data_8c0a08f1dc5eb3290b1cee8f963c802b
#
_entry.id   8c0a08f1dc5eb3290b1cee8f963c802b
#
_cell.length_a   1.000
_cell.length_b   1.000
_cell.length_c   1.000
_cell.angle_alpha   90.00
_cell.angle_beta   90.00
_cell.angle_gamma   90.00
#
_symmetry.space_group_name_H-M   'P 1'
#
loop_
_entity.id
_entity.type
_entity.pdbx_description
1 polymer ?
#
loop_
_entity_poly.entity_id
_entity_poly.type
_entity_poly.pdbx_seq_one_letter_code
_entity_poly.pdbx_strand_id
1 'polypeptide(L)'
;METIRNYLETMFARLPITLEVQKAKNELWQMMEDKYTELIKDGKTENEAVGIVISEFGNLDELAEELGISSFVIQGNQKSSEGFCNMKLAEVKDYLHDKTRSAYTVALGVFLCIISCCGYMLDISWNWRGGVFAICFMFLMIAAAVSLFLFSSFVMGKWKFLKEKRCSVDFATAEYVHNRRESFRVTHAMMITIGVILCILSVLPIVIVSSILSWSSGFGVVLMFVFVGVGVFLIVAAVNVNSGMTTILSLNKSDTMGSCFVPSQKQVSYKNATISQIMSIYWPTVTCIYLCWSFLSFDWHITWIIWVIAALVQQLIRAVW
;
A
#
# COMPACT_ATOMS: atom_id res chain seq x y z
N MET A 1 28.04 5.18 -22.55
CA MET A 1 28.14 5.99 -21.30
C MET A 1 27.00 5.74 -20.31
N GLU A 2 25.75 5.69 -20.72
CA GLU A 2 24.59 5.44 -19.83
C GLU A 2 24.66 4.08 -19.15
N THR A 3 25.12 3.06 -19.86
CA THR A 3 25.32 1.70 -19.33
C THR A 3 26.35 1.64 -18.19
N ILE A 4 27.48 2.36 -18.33
CA ILE A 4 28.52 2.46 -17.29
C ILE A 4 27.95 3.18 -16.06
N ARG A 5 27.19 4.24 -16.26
CA ARG A 5 26.54 4.99 -15.17
C ARG A 5 25.54 4.13 -14.40
N ASN A 6 24.70 3.39 -15.10
CA ASN A 6 23.73 2.48 -14.47
C ASN A 6 24.43 1.35 -13.71
N TYR A 7 25.57 0.86 -14.23
CA TYR A 7 26.38 -0.13 -13.56
C TYR A 7 26.98 0.43 -12.25
N LEU A 8 27.56 1.63 -12.30
CA LEU A 8 28.10 2.30 -11.11
C LEU A 8 26.99 2.55 -10.04
N GLU A 9 25.82 3.01 -10.47
CA GLU A 9 24.67 3.19 -9.58
C GLU A 9 24.30 1.88 -8.86
N THR A 10 24.30 0.78 -9.59
CA THR A 10 23.97 -0.55 -9.04
C THR A 10 25.04 -1.04 -8.06
N MET A 11 26.31 -0.78 -8.37
CA MET A 11 27.44 -1.16 -7.54
C MET A 11 27.42 -0.45 -6.17
N PHE A 12 27.10 0.85 -6.15
CA PHE A 12 27.05 1.65 -4.93
C PHE A 12 25.69 1.60 -4.19
N ALA A 13 24.67 0.99 -4.79
CA ALA A 13 23.31 0.93 -4.23
C ALA A 13 23.23 0.25 -2.84
N ARG A 14 24.21 -0.58 -2.49
CA ARG A 14 24.29 -1.30 -1.20
C ARG A 14 25.02 -0.55 -0.11
N LEU A 15 25.71 0.53 -0.45
CA LEU A 15 26.52 1.30 0.48
C LEU A 15 25.70 2.42 1.15
N PRO A 16 26.04 2.83 2.40
CA PRO A 16 25.38 3.93 3.07
C PRO A 16 25.68 5.25 2.35
N ILE A 17 24.68 6.15 2.32
CA ILE A 17 24.82 7.49 1.69
C ILE A 17 25.59 8.40 2.65
N THR A 18 26.92 8.23 2.70
CA THR A 18 27.83 9.13 3.42
C THR A 18 28.58 10.03 2.45
N LEU A 19 29.12 11.14 2.95
CA LEU A 19 29.91 12.07 2.13
C LEU A 19 31.13 11.38 1.53
N GLU A 20 31.72 10.42 2.26
CA GLU A 20 32.90 9.65 1.85
C GLU A 20 32.54 8.68 0.70
N VAL A 21 31.42 7.96 0.83
CA VAL A 21 30.91 7.06 -0.22
C VAL A 21 30.50 7.83 -1.48
N GLN A 22 29.94 9.05 -1.33
CA GLN A 22 29.64 9.92 -2.48
C GLN A 22 30.91 10.41 -3.19
N LYS A 23 31.94 10.78 -2.43
CA LYS A 23 33.25 11.14 -3.01
C LYS A 23 33.86 9.98 -3.78
N ALA A 24 33.95 8.80 -3.17
CA ALA A 24 34.45 7.58 -3.80
C ALA A 24 33.68 7.24 -5.10
N LYS A 25 32.36 7.37 -5.09
CA LYS A 25 31.51 7.17 -6.27
C LYS A 25 31.85 8.13 -7.39
N ASN A 26 32.07 9.42 -7.04
CA ASN A 26 32.41 10.45 -8.05
C ASN A 26 33.83 10.24 -8.59
N GLU A 27 34.78 9.85 -7.76
CA GLU A 27 36.14 9.52 -8.18
C GLU A 27 36.15 8.31 -9.11
N LEU A 28 35.44 7.26 -8.76
CA LEU A 28 35.34 6.08 -9.62
C LEU A 28 34.63 6.38 -10.94
N TRP A 29 33.57 7.23 -10.92
CA TRP A 29 32.93 7.70 -12.14
C TRP A 29 33.92 8.40 -13.06
N GLN A 30 34.75 9.28 -12.54
CA GLN A 30 35.73 10.04 -13.29
C GLN A 30 36.78 9.11 -13.93
N MET A 31 37.29 8.12 -13.17
CA MET A 31 38.22 7.11 -13.68
C MET A 31 37.61 6.26 -14.82
N MET A 32 36.34 5.84 -14.67
CA MET A 32 35.62 5.08 -15.69
C MET A 32 35.36 5.90 -16.95
N GLU A 33 35.05 7.20 -16.80
CA GLU A 33 34.83 8.14 -17.91
C GLU A 33 36.11 8.43 -18.68
N ASP A 34 37.22 8.65 -17.97
CA ASP A 34 38.55 8.87 -18.56
C ASP A 34 39.00 7.64 -19.35
N LYS A 35 38.88 6.44 -18.77
CA LYS A 35 39.22 5.19 -19.42
C LYS A 35 38.36 4.89 -20.65
N TYR A 36 37.05 5.14 -20.55
CA TYR A 36 36.16 5.03 -21.71
C TYR A 36 36.57 5.95 -22.84
N THR A 37 36.90 7.19 -22.52
CA THR A 37 37.31 8.22 -23.51
C THR A 37 38.64 7.86 -24.16
N GLU A 38 39.58 7.28 -23.40
CA GLU A 38 40.86 6.76 -23.91
C GLU A 38 40.60 5.64 -24.92
N LEU A 39 39.81 4.61 -24.56
CA LEU A 39 39.50 3.47 -25.42
C LEU A 39 38.77 3.86 -26.72
N ILE A 40 37.90 4.86 -26.69
CA ILE A 40 37.25 5.40 -27.89
C ILE A 40 38.26 6.13 -28.79
N LYS A 41 39.22 6.88 -28.22
CA LYS A 41 40.32 7.54 -28.98
C LYS A 41 41.25 6.50 -29.63
N ASP A 42 41.44 5.36 -28.98
CA ASP A 42 42.22 4.23 -29.49
C ASP A 42 41.50 3.42 -30.59
N GLY A 43 40.28 3.86 -30.98
CA GLY A 43 39.52 3.27 -32.09
C GLY A 43 38.70 2.04 -31.70
N LYS A 44 38.48 1.79 -30.41
CA LYS A 44 37.58 0.72 -29.94
C LYS A 44 36.13 1.07 -30.21
N THR A 45 35.29 0.07 -30.45
CA THR A 45 33.85 0.26 -30.57
C THR A 45 33.22 0.59 -29.21
N GLU A 46 32.09 1.32 -29.20
CA GLU A 46 31.38 1.71 -27.97
C GLU A 46 31.09 0.53 -27.04
N ASN A 47 30.60 -0.59 -27.61
CA ASN A 47 30.29 -1.79 -26.84
C ASN A 47 31.54 -2.49 -26.26
N GLU A 48 32.63 -2.48 -27.00
CA GLU A 48 33.91 -3.06 -26.57
C GLU A 48 34.52 -2.18 -25.45
N ALA A 49 34.48 -0.84 -25.59
CA ALA A 49 34.94 0.08 -24.57
C ALA A 49 34.15 -0.05 -23.27
N VAL A 50 32.83 -0.14 -23.35
CA VAL A 50 31.93 -0.39 -22.18
C VAL A 50 32.30 -1.71 -21.51
N GLY A 51 32.48 -2.78 -22.29
CA GLY A 51 32.83 -4.09 -21.74
C GLY A 51 34.17 -4.11 -21.00
N ILE A 52 35.19 -3.45 -21.56
CA ILE A 52 36.53 -3.33 -20.94
C ILE A 52 36.46 -2.54 -19.64
N VAL A 53 35.78 -1.37 -19.64
CA VAL A 53 35.64 -0.52 -18.46
C VAL A 53 34.90 -1.28 -17.33
N ILE A 54 33.80 -1.97 -17.63
CA ILE A 54 33.06 -2.73 -16.64
C ILE A 54 33.90 -3.90 -16.11
N SER A 55 34.71 -4.54 -16.95
CA SER A 55 35.60 -5.64 -16.54
C SER A 55 36.73 -5.16 -15.64
N GLU A 56 37.31 -3.99 -15.90
CA GLU A 56 38.44 -3.43 -15.16
C GLU A 56 38.02 -2.85 -13.80
N PHE A 57 36.88 -2.18 -13.75
CA PHE A 57 36.35 -1.51 -12.55
C PHE A 57 35.20 -2.28 -11.86
N GLY A 58 34.95 -3.52 -12.26
CA GLY A 58 33.77 -4.28 -11.84
C GLY A 58 33.84 -4.88 -10.43
N ASN A 59 35.02 -4.92 -9.80
CA ASN A 59 35.20 -5.46 -8.47
C ASN A 59 35.33 -4.37 -7.40
N LEU A 60 34.21 -4.00 -6.79
CA LEU A 60 34.17 -2.97 -5.75
C LEU A 60 34.97 -3.36 -4.50
N ASP A 61 35.12 -4.66 -4.18
CA ASP A 61 35.85 -5.13 -2.99
C ASP A 61 37.33 -4.83 -3.11
N GLU A 62 37.92 -4.93 -4.32
CA GLU A 62 39.30 -4.58 -4.60
C GLU A 62 39.55 -3.06 -4.63
N LEU A 63 38.65 -2.32 -5.23
CA LEU A 63 38.69 -0.85 -5.34
C LEU A 63 38.36 -0.13 -4.01
N ALA A 64 37.65 -0.78 -3.12
CA ALA A 64 37.26 -0.20 -1.83
C ALA A 64 38.45 0.15 -0.94
N GLU A 65 39.56 -0.59 -1.07
CA GLU A 65 40.77 -0.32 -0.32
C GLU A 65 41.50 0.93 -0.82
N GLU A 66 41.54 1.13 -2.14
CA GLU A 66 42.14 2.31 -2.78
C GLU A 66 41.29 3.56 -2.55
N LEU A 67 39.95 3.41 -2.59
CA LEU A 67 38.98 4.51 -2.38
C LEU A 67 38.74 4.82 -0.90
N GLY A 68 39.37 4.12 0.05
CA GLY A 68 39.23 4.35 1.48
C GLY A 68 37.83 4.01 2.05
N ILE A 69 37.03 3.24 1.36
CA ILE A 69 35.65 2.87 1.72
C ILE A 69 35.50 1.40 2.19
N SER A 70 36.63 0.70 2.44
CA SER A 70 36.62 -0.72 2.88
C SER A 70 35.74 -0.98 4.08
N SER A 71 35.75 -0.08 5.07
CA SER A 71 34.89 -0.17 6.26
C SER A 71 33.40 -0.13 5.93
N PHE A 72 33.01 0.64 4.92
CA PHE A 72 31.62 0.76 4.48
C PHE A 72 31.19 -0.43 3.61
N VAL A 73 32.10 -0.99 2.81
CA VAL A 73 31.86 -2.20 2.01
C VAL A 73 31.70 -3.41 2.94
N ILE A 74 32.58 -3.56 3.95
CA ILE A 74 32.45 -4.61 4.98
C ILE A 74 31.14 -4.44 5.77
N GLN A 75 30.77 -3.21 6.16
CA GLN A 75 29.49 -2.94 6.81
C GLN A 75 28.29 -3.19 5.88
N GLY A 76 28.38 -2.87 4.60
CA GLY A 76 27.37 -3.19 3.59
C GLY A 76 27.18 -4.71 3.44
N ASN A 77 28.27 -5.46 3.39
CA ASN A 77 28.26 -6.93 3.32
C ASN A 77 27.82 -7.58 4.66
N GLN A 78 28.20 -7.02 5.81
CA GLN A 78 27.73 -7.48 7.13
C GLN A 78 26.28 -7.11 7.41
N LYS A 79 25.80 -5.92 7.00
CA LYS A 79 24.38 -5.55 7.08
C LYS A 79 23.49 -6.37 6.16
N SER A 80 24.04 -6.94 5.09
CA SER A 80 23.32 -7.91 4.26
C SER A 80 23.19 -9.29 4.93
N SER A 81 24.03 -9.62 5.93
CA SER A 81 23.95 -10.89 6.67
C SER A 81 23.17 -10.79 8.00
N GLU A 82 23.05 -9.60 8.61
CA GLU A 82 22.33 -9.41 9.88
C GLU A 82 21.00 -8.69 9.70
N GLY A 83 20.00 -9.39 9.17
CA GLY A 83 18.60 -8.93 9.24
C GLY A 83 17.96 -8.37 7.97
N PHE A 84 18.66 -8.35 6.84
CA PHE A 84 18.05 -8.07 5.54
C PHE A 84 17.38 -9.33 4.99
N CYS A 85 16.06 -9.30 4.88
CA CYS A 85 15.31 -10.34 4.20
C CYS A 85 15.23 -10.00 2.71
N ASN A 86 15.89 -10.78 1.85
CA ASN A 86 15.70 -10.66 0.41
C ASN A 86 14.62 -11.66 -0.03
N MET A 87 13.46 -11.15 -0.45
CA MET A 87 12.34 -11.99 -0.89
C MET A 87 12.53 -12.45 -2.33
N LYS A 88 12.49 -13.77 -2.52
CA LYS A 88 12.52 -14.37 -3.85
C LYS A 88 11.15 -14.24 -4.54
N LEU A 89 11.15 -14.28 -5.87
CA LEU A 89 9.93 -14.20 -6.70
C LEU A 89 8.86 -15.22 -6.27
N ALA A 90 9.25 -16.44 -5.87
CA ALA A 90 8.32 -17.46 -5.39
C ALA A 90 7.60 -17.01 -4.11
N GLU A 91 8.33 -16.48 -3.13
CA GLU A 91 7.76 -15.98 -1.86
C GLU A 91 6.82 -14.78 -2.07
N VAL A 92 7.17 -13.91 -3.02
CA VAL A 92 6.30 -12.77 -3.37
C VAL A 92 5.02 -13.24 -4.04
N LYS A 93 5.07 -14.26 -4.90
CA LYS A 93 3.85 -14.87 -5.48
C LYS A 93 2.97 -15.50 -4.41
N ASP A 94 3.56 -16.24 -3.46
CA ASP A 94 2.83 -16.84 -2.34
C ASP A 94 2.20 -15.77 -1.44
N TYR A 95 2.94 -14.70 -1.14
CA TYR A 95 2.38 -13.55 -0.41
C TYR A 95 1.18 -12.92 -1.14
N LEU A 96 1.29 -12.65 -2.43
CA LEU A 96 0.21 -12.05 -3.21
C LEU A 96 -1.00 -12.97 -3.30
N HIS A 97 -0.79 -14.29 -3.40
CA HIS A 97 -1.87 -15.28 -3.37
C HIS A 97 -2.59 -15.28 -2.02
N ASP A 98 -1.85 -15.38 -0.91
CA ASP A 98 -2.40 -15.34 0.43
C ASP A 98 -3.09 -14.01 0.74
N LYS A 99 -2.51 -12.90 0.29
CA LYS A 99 -3.10 -11.57 0.46
C LYS A 99 -4.41 -11.43 -0.31
N THR A 100 -4.46 -11.97 -1.52
CA THR A 100 -5.69 -11.99 -2.33
C THR A 100 -6.77 -12.84 -1.65
N ARG A 101 -6.42 -14.03 -1.18
CA ARG A 101 -7.35 -14.90 -0.43
C ARG A 101 -7.85 -14.22 0.83
N SER A 102 -6.95 -13.63 1.61
CA SER A 102 -7.29 -12.83 2.80
C SER A 102 -8.22 -11.66 2.47
N ALA A 103 -7.98 -10.93 1.36
CA ALA A 103 -8.81 -9.82 0.91
C ALA A 103 -10.27 -10.24 0.67
N TYR A 104 -10.49 -11.34 -0.04
CA TYR A 104 -11.84 -11.88 -0.27
C TYR A 104 -12.48 -12.41 1.00
N THR A 105 -11.70 -13.05 1.89
CA THR A 105 -12.19 -13.54 3.19
C THR A 105 -12.65 -12.39 4.08
N VAL A 106 -11.89 -11.30 4.15
CA VAL A 106 -12.27 -10.08 4.89
C VAL A 106 -13.49 -9.43 4.26
N ALA A 107 -13.54 -9.30 2.94
CA ALA A 107 -14.70 -8.73 2.24
C ALA A 107 -15.98 -9.54 2.51
N LEU A 108 -15.88 -10.88 2.52
CA LEU A 108 -16.99 -11.77 2.85
C LEU A 108 -17.42 -11.60 4.33
N GLY A 109 -16.48 -11.46 5.26
CA GLY A 109 -16.79 -11.17 6.66
C GLY A 109 -17.57 -9.87 6.83
N VAL A 110 -17.16 -8.80 6.14
CA VAL A 110 -17.88 -7.51 6.14
C VAL A 110 -19.27 -7.66 5.54
N PHE A 111 -19.41 -8.40 4.43
CA PHE A 111 -20.70 -8.70 3.82
C PHE A 111 -21.65 -9.41 4.80
N LEU A 112 -21.16 -10.45 5.52
CA LEU A 112 -21.96 -11.15 6.52
C LEU A 112 -22.40 -10.24 7.68
N CYS A 113 -21.54 -9.32 8.12
CA CYS A 113 -21.92 -8.32 9.13
C CYS A 113 -23.07 -7.43 8.65
N ILE A 114 -23.05 -7.00 7.39
CA ILE A 114 -24.12 -6.18 6.82
C ILE A 114 -25.42 -6.99 6.71
N ILE A 115 -25.34 -8.23 6.23
CA ILE A 115 -26.50 -9.12 6.06
C ILE A 115 -27.10 -9.55 7.42
N SER A 116 -26.31 -9.53 8.52
CA SER A 116 -26.80 -9.92 9.84
C SER A 116 -28.04 -9.11 10.28
N CYS A 117 -28.14 -7.86 9.83
CA CYS A 117 -29.31 -7.01 10.13
C CYS A 117 -30.59 -7.42 9.39
N CYS A 118 -30.46 -8.19 8.28
CA CYS A 118 -31.63 -8.62 7.48
C CYS A 118 -32.59 -9.53 8.24
N GLY A 119 -32.08 -10.33 9.18
CA GLY A 119 -32.90 -11.24 10.00
C GLY A 119 -33.99 -10.51 10.78
N TYR A 120 -33.67 -9.35 11.34
CA TYR A 120 -34.63 -8.53 12.08
C TYR A 120 -35.73 -7.96 11.17
N MET A 121 -35.38 -7.52 9.96
CA MET A 121 -36.33 -6.99 8.99
C MET A 121 -37.28 -8.08 8.45
N LEU A 122 -36.79 -9.30 8.27
CA LEU A 122 -37.60 -10.45 7.86
C LEU A 122 -38.60 -10.87 8.96
N ASP A 123 -38.17 -10.84 10.23
CA ASP A 123 -39.04 -11.18 11.38
C ASP A 123 -40.20 -10.20 11.52
N ILE A 124 -39.92 -8.89 11.37
CA ILE A 124 -40.97 -7.86 11.35
C ILE A 124 -41.95 -8.10 10.19
N SER A 125 -41.44 -8.49 9.01
CA SER A 125 -42.30 -8.68 7.83
C SER A 125 -43.20 -9.92 7.90
N TRP A 126 -42.77 -10.98 8.57
CA TRP A 126 -43.50 -12.24 8.69
C TRP A 126 -44.12 -12.51 10.05
N ASN A 127 -43.91 -11.60 11.02
CA ASN A 127 -44.42 -11.73 12.40
C ASN A 127 -44.13 -13.09 13.02
N TRP A 128 -42.90 -13.58 12.85
CA TRP A 128 -42.45 -14.90 13.21
C TRP A 128 -41.96 -14.95 14.67
N ARG A 129 -42.80 -15.43 15.58
CA ARG A 129 -42.43 -15.85 16.95
C ARG A 129 -41.60 -14.87 17.78
N GLY A 130 -41.90 -13.55 17.77
CA GLY A 130 -41.40 -12.62 18.77
C GLY A 130 -39.90 -12.28 18.74
N GLY A 131 -39.27 -12.24 17.57
CA GLY A 131 -37.91 -11.74 17.42
C GLY A 131 -36.77 -12.73 17.76
N VAL A 132 -37.05 -13.88 18.33
CA VAL A 132 -36.02 -14.85 18.74
C VAL A 132 -35.23 -15.36 17.54
N PHE A 133 -35.89 -15.64 16.42
CA PHE A 133 -35.24 -16.08 15.20
C PHE A 133 -34.27 -15.01 14.65
N ALA A 134 -34.71 -13.76 14.64
CA ALA A 134 -33.90 -12.63 14.17
C ALA A 134 -32.62 -12.47 15.01
N ILE A 135 -32.75 -12.57 16.33
CA ILE A 135 -31.62 -12.46 17.25
C ILE A 135 -30.63 -13.64 17.04
N CYS A 136 -31.13 -14.87 16.97
CA CYS A 136 -30.29 -16.04 16.72
C CYS A 136 -29.56 -15.95 15.36
N PHE A 137 -30.26 -15.53 14.30
CA PHE A 137 -29.68 -15.33 12.97
C PHE A 137 -28.58 -14.25 12.99
N MET A 138 -28.84 -13.12 13.64
CA MET A 138 -27.87 -12.05 13.78
C MET A 138 -26.58 -12.52 14.47
N PHE A 139 -26.68 -13.19 15.64
CA PHE A 139 -25.52 -13.68 16.36
C PHE A 139 -24.76 -14.75 15.57
N LEU A 140 -25.45 -15.64 14.87
CA LEU A 140 -24.82 -16.65 14.02
C LEU A 140 -24.02 -16.03 12.87
N MET A 141 -24.58 -15.03 12.19
CA MET A 141 -23.91 -14.32 11.10
C MET A 141 -22.71 -13.52 11.58
N ILE A 142 -22.82 -12.86 12.76
CA ILE A 142 -21.68 -12.15 13.37
C ILE A 142 -20.60 -13.14 13.79
N ALA A 143 -20.93 -14.26 14.40
CA ALA A 143 -19.96 -15.30 14.79
C ALA A 143 -19.22 -15.85 13.56
N ALA A 144 -19.92 -16.10 12.45
CA ALA A 144 -19.32 -16.49 11.19
C ALA A 144 -18.38 -15.41 10.63
N ALA A 145 -18.78 -14.13 10.66
CA ALA A 145 -17.95 -13.02 10.21
C ALA A 145 -16.66 -12.89 11.05
N VAL A 146 -16.77 -12.97 12.38
CA VAL A 146 -15.63 -12.89 13.28
C VAL A 146 -14.66 -14.06 13.03
N SER A 147 -15.17 -15.27 12.83
CA SER A 147 -14.31 -16.43 12.52
C SER A 147 -13.55 -16.26 11.21
N LEU A 148 -14.16 -15.64 10.18
CA LEU A 148 -13.48 -15.28 8.93
C LEU A 148 -12.39 -14.24 9.13
N PHE A 149 -12.61 -13.22 9.97
CA PHE A 149 -11.59 -12.23 10.28
C PHE A 149 -10.40 -12.82 11.02
N LEU A 150 -10.65 -13.69 12.00
CA LEU A 150 -9.60 -14.41 12.74
C LEU A 150 -8.80 -15.32 11.79
N PHE A 151 -9.48 -16.07 10.93
CA PHE A 151 -8.83 -16.93 9.93
C PHE A 151 -7.94 -16.09 8.96
N SER A 152 -8.46 -14.98 8.46
CA SER A 152 -7.71 -14.06 7.60
C SER A 152 -6.47 -13.50 8.32
N SER A 153 -6.62 -13.12 9.59
CA SER A 153 -5.52 -12.63 10.42
C SER A 153 -4.46 -13.69 10.65
N PHE A 154 -4.87 -14.94 10.87
CA PHE A 154 -3.96 -16.08 11.03
C PHE A 154 -3.16 -16.36 9.75
N VAL A 155 -3.81 -16.39 8.59
CA VAL A 155 -3.15 -16.59 7.30
C VAL A 155 -2.11 -15.48 7.03
N MET A 156 -2.45 -14.23 7.36
CA MET A 156 -1.52 -13.10 7.20
C MET A 156 -0.45 -13.03 8.30
N GLY A 157 -0.62 -13.74 9.41
CA GLY A 157 0.32 -13.75 10.54
C GLY A 157 1.73 -14.19 10.15
N LYS A 158 1.87 -15.15 9.22
CA LYS A 158 3.17 -15.61 8.71
C LYS A 158 3.96 -14.52 7.98
N TRP A 159 3.28 -13.49 7.47
CA TRP A 159 3.87 -12.37 6.73
C TRP A 159 4.13 -11.12 7.59
N LYS A 160 3.93 -11.24 8.92
CA LYS A 160 4.12 -10.11 9.84
C LYS A 160 5.55 -9.58 9.83
N PHE A 161 6.52 -10.45 9.58
CA PHE A 161 7.93 -10.10 9.48
C PHE A 161 8.24 -9.04 8.39
N LEU A 162 7.40 -8.92 7.35
CA LEU A 162 7.55 -7.87 6.32
C LEU A 162 7.41 -6.45 6.91
N LYS A 163 6.70 -6.30 8.03
CA LYS A 163 6.53 -5.01 8.73
C LYS A 163 7.59 -4.78 9.80
N GLU A 164 8.13 -5.86 10.36
CA GLU A 164 9.09 -5.82 11.47
C GLU A 164 10.54 -5.80 11.01
N LYS A 165 10.84 -6.49 9.90
CA LYS A 165 12.19 -6.58 9.32
C LYS A 165 12.30 -5.72 8.07
N ARG A 166 13.50 -5.21 7.82
CA ARG A 166 13.81 -4.54 6.55
C ARG A 166 13.94 -5.60 5.46
N CYS A 167 12.94 -5.69 4.59
CA CYS A 167 12.95 -6.61 3.45
C CYS A 167 13.22 -5.81 2.18
N SER A 168 13.92 -6.42 1.23
CA SER A 168 14.11 -5.92 -0.12
C SER A 168 13.63 -6.95 -1.14
N VAL A 169 13.32 -6.50 -2.34
CA VAL A 169 12.85 -7.32 -3.45
C VAL A 169 13.77 -7.05 -4.63
N ASP A 170 14.19 -8.11 -5.34
CA ASP A 170 14.99 -8.00 -6.55
C ASP A 170 14.26 -7.21 -7.65
N PHE A 171 15.03 -6.54 -8.53
CA PHE A 171 14.49 -5.71 -9.62
C PHE A 171 13.48 -6.46 -10.50
N ALA A 172 13.83 -7.67 -10.95
CA ALA A 172 12.97 -8.50 -11.79
C ALA A 172 11.64 -8.86 -11.08
N THR A 173 11.69 -9.06 -9.75
CA THR A 173 10.51 -9.34 -8.93
C THR A 173 9.66 -8.08 -8.74
N ALA A 174 10.29 -6.93 -8.54
CA ALA A 174 9.59 -5.64 -8.43
C ALA A 174 8.88 -5.29 -9.75
N GLU A 175 9.53 -5.50 -10.89
CA GLU A 175 8.95 -5.33 -12.23
C GLU A 175 7.75 -6.25 -12.45
N TYR A 176 7.85 -7.53 -12.06
CA TYR A 176 6.72 -8.46 -12.12
C TYR A 176 5.51 -7.96 -11.33
N VAL A 177 5.73 -7.47 -10.10
CA VAL A 177 4.63 -6.94 -9.25
C VAL A 177 4.06 -5.65 -9.84
N HIS A 178 4.90 -4.78 -10.42
CA HIS A 178 4.47 -3.57 -11.09
C HIS A 178 3.57 -3.89 -12.29
N ASN A 179 4.00 -4.78 -13.17
CA ASN A 179 3.23 -5.20 -14.34
C ASN A 179 1.90 -5.88 -13.92
N ARG A 180 1.93 -6.68 -12.85
CA ARG A 180 0.72 -7.28 -12.27
C ARG A 180 -0.25 -6.22 -11.73
N ARG A 181 0.27 -5.18 -11.09
CA ARG A 181 -0.53 -4.06 -10.58
C ARG A 181 -1.14 -3.23 -11.70
N GLU A 182 -0.40 -2.94 -12.77
CA GLU A 182 -0.93 -2.22 -13.94
C GLU A 182 -2.03 -3.03 -14.63
N SER A 183 -1.86 -4.33 -14.79
CA SER A 183 -2.90 -5.22 -15.33
C SER A 183 -4.16 -5.23 -14.45
N PHE A 184 -4.01 -5.13 -13.13
CA PHE A 184 -5.13 -5.10 -12.19
C PHE A 184 -5.79 -3.71 -12.08
N ARG A 185 -5.14 -2.64 -12.53
CA ARG A 185 -5.59 -1.25 -12.35
C ARG A 185 -6.97 -0.99 -12.93
N VAL A 186 -7.26 -1.52 -14.12
CA VAL A 186 -8.59 -1.38 -14.76
C VAL A 186 -9.64 -2.15 -13.95
N THR A 187 -9.34 -3.40 -13.57
CA THR A 187 -10.24 -4.24 -12.76
C THR A 187 -10.52 -3.60 -11.41
N HIS A 188 -9.49 -3.05 -10.75
CA HIS A 188 -9.62 -2.30 -9.49
C HIS A 188 -10.57 -1.10 -9.63
N ALA A 189 -10.39 -0.29 -10.68
CA ALA A 189 -11.25 0.85 -10.95
C ALA A 189 -12.70 0.41 -11.21
N MET A 190 -12.91 -0.62 -12.03
CA MET A 190 -14.25 -1.17 -12.31
C MET A 190 -14.93 -1.70 -11.04
N MET A 191 -14.24 -2.48 -10.22
CA MET A 191 -14.79 -3.02 -8.97
C MET A 191 -15.24 -1.91 -8.01
N ILE A 192 -14.44 -0.84 -7.85
CA ILE A 192 -14.81 0.30 -7.03
C ILE A 192 -16.00 1.05 -7.62
N THR A 193 -16.00 1.33 -8.93
CA THR A 193 -17.08 2.06 -9.60
C THR A 193 -18.40 1.31 -9.48
N ILE A 194 -18.41 0.01 -9.78
CA ILE A 194 -19.61 -0.84 -9.65
C ILE A 194 -20.07 -0.89 -8.19
N GLY A 195 -19.14 -1.04 -7.23
CA GLY A 195 -19.44 -1.05 -5.80
C GLY A 195 -20.12 0.25 -5.35
N VAL A 196 -19.62 1.41 -5.77
CA VAL A 196 -20.20 2.72 -5.47
C VAL A 196 -21.58 2.87 -6.11
N ILE A 197 -21.73 2.50 -7.38
CA ILE A 197 -23.04 2.54 -8.08
C ILE A 197 -24.06 1.67 -7.34
N LEU A 198 -23.70 0.44 -6.94
CA LEU A 198 -24.60 -0.44 -6.19
C LEU A 198 -25.02 0.17 -4.83
N CYS A 199 -24.08 0.81 -4.13
CA CYS A 199 -24.40 1.52 -2.88
C CYS A 199 -25.36 2.68 -3.10
N ILE A 200 -25.20 3.47 -4.18
CA ILE A 200 -26.10 4.57 -4.51
C ILE A 200 -27.50 4.04 -4.91
N LEU A 201 -27.54 3.02 -5.75
CA LEU A 201 -28.79 2.43 -6.22
C LEU A 201 -29.50 1.59 -5.15
N SER A 202 -28.88 1.32 -4.00
CA SER A 202 -29.44 0.49 -2.94
C SER A 202 -30.76 1.02 -2.35
N VAL A 203 -31.03 2.30 -2.52
CA VAL A 203 -32.31 2.92 -2.06
C VAL A 203 -33.48 2.57 -2.98
N LEU A 204 -33.24 2.30 -4.26
CA LEU A 204 -34.30 2.02 -5.23
C LEU A 204 -35.20 0.81 -4.86
N PRO A 205 -34.66 -0.32 -4.36
CA PRO A 205 -35.48 -1.45 -3.95
C PRO A 205 -36.57 -1.11 -2.94
N ILE A 206 -36.29 -0.21 -1.99
CA ILE A 206 -37.28 0.21 -1.00
C ILE A 206 -38.45 0.92 -1.70
N VAL A 207 -38.16 1.87 -2.59
CA VAL A 207 -39.17 2.64 -3.32
C VAL A 207 -39.99 1.74 -4.23
N ILE A 208 -39.32 0.82 -4.96
CA ILE A 208 -40.00 -0.09 -5.91
C ILE A 208 -40.91 -1.07 -5.16
N VAL A 209 -40.45 -1.69 -4.09
CA VAL A 209 -41.22 -2.69 -3.34
C VAL A 209 -42.41 -2.03 -2.64
N SER A 210 -42.24 -0.85 -2.04
CA SER A 210 -43.34 -0.15 -1.36
C SER A 210 -44.37 0.43 -2.29
N SER A 211 -43.97 0.94 -3.48
CA SER A 211 -44.85 1.64 -4.40
C SER A 211 -45.49 0.74 -5.45
N ILE A 212 -44.80 -0.29 -5.93
CA ILE A 212 -45.24 -1.09 -7.09
C ILE A 212 -45.77 -2.47 -6.66
N LEU A 213 -45.05 -3.15 -5.74
CA LEU A 213 -45.43 -4.52 -5.37
C LEU A 213 -46.40 -4.62 -4.19
N SER A 214 -46.67 -3.52 -3.47
CA SER A 214 -47.53 -3.50 -2.25
C SER A 214 -47.13 -4.58 -1.22
N TRP A 215 -45.90 -5.07 -1.28
CA TRP A 215 -45.35 -6.01 -0.32
C TRP A 215 -44.91 -5.29 0.96
N SER A 216 -44.71 -6.07 2.04
CA SER A 216 -44.24 -5.45 3.27
C SER A 216 -42.93 -4.71 3.04
N SER A 217 -42.84 -3.50 3.56
CA SER A 217 -41.65 -2.62 3.43
C SER A 217 -40.36 -3.26 3.91
N GLY A 218 -40.43 -4.31 4.73
CA GLY A 218 -39.28 -5.09 5.20
C GLY A 218 -38.49 -5.79 4.08
N PHE A 219 -39.18 -6.28 3.04
CA PHE A 219 -38.51 -6.89 1.88
C PHE A 219 -37.67 -5.89 1.10
N GLY A 220 -38.15 -4.66 0.94
CA GLY A 220 -37.39 -3.60 0.30
C GLY A 220 -36.12 -3.26 1.06
N VAL A 221 -36.18 -3.25 2.39
CA VAL A 221 -35.03 -3.00 3.26
C VAL A 221 -34.02 -4.14 3.19
N VAL A 222 -34.45 -5.40 3.17
CA VAL A 222 -33.56 -6.55 3.01
C VAL A 222 -32.80 -6.46 1.69
N LEU A 223 -33.50 -6.14 0.61
CA LEU A 223 -32.89 -6.00 -0.72
C LEU A 223 -31.87 -4.84 -0.76
N MET A 224 -32.18 -3.73 -0.06
CA MET A 224 -31.24 -2.62 0.14
C MET A 224 -29.94 -3.11 0.81
N PHE A 225 -30.03 -3.85 1.92
CA PHE A 225 -28.84 -4.38 2.61
C PHE A 225 -28.02 -5.33 1.74
N VAL A 226 -28.68 -6.12 0.89
CA VAL A 226 -27.98 -7.00 -0.08
C VAL A 226 -27.19 -6.16 -1.09
N PHE A 227 -27.80 -5.11 -1.66
CA PHE A 227 -27.12 -4.23 -2.61
C PHE A 227 -25.91 -3.51 -1.97
N VAL A 228 -26.11 -2.95 -0.78
CA VAL A 228 -25.02 -2.32 0.00
C VAL A 228 -23.95 -3.34 0.32
N GLY A 229 -24.33 -4.53 0.78
CA GLY A 229 -23.39 -5.60 1.11
C GLY A 229 -22.52 -6.01 -0.06
N VAL A 230 -23.11 -6.23 -1.23
CA VAL A 230 -22.36 -6.55 -2.47
C VAL A 230 -21.47 -5.39 -2.90
N GLY A 231 -21.97 -4.14 -2.83
CA GLY A 231 -21.19 -2.96 -3.15
C GLY A 231 -19.94 -2.82 -2.26
N VAL A 232 -20.13 -2.94 -0.95
CA VAL A 232 -19.04 -2.88 0.03
C VAL A 232 -18.08 -4.06 -0.14
N PHE A 233 -18.58 -5.27 -0.41
CA PHE A 233 -17.74 -6.44 -0.70
C PHE A 233 -16.76 -6.17 -1.84
N LEU A 234 -17.25 -5.63 -2.97
CA LEU A 234 -16.42 -5.30 -4.13
C LEU A 234 -15.35 -4.24 -3.79
N ILE A 235 -15.73 -3.19 -3.08
CA ILE A 235 -14.81 -2.11 -2.67
C ILE A 235 -13.72 -2.66 -1.74
N VAL A 236 -14.09 -3.39 -0.70
CA VAL A 236 -13.15 -3.94 0.29
C VAL A 236 -12.19 -4.94 -0.36
N ALA A 237 -12.70 -5.82 -1.23
CA ALA A 237 -11.86 -6.77 -1.97
C ALA A 237 -10.83 -6.03 -2.86
N ALA A 238 -11.28 -5.06 -3.67
CA ALA A 238 -10.42 -4.30 -4.58
C ALA A 238 -9.32 -3.55 -3.83
N VAL A 239 -9.66 -2.84 -2.74
CA VAL A 239 -8.70 -2.05 -1.95
C VAL A 239 -7.67 -2.95 -1.27
N ASN A 240 -8.09 -4.08 -0.68
CA ASN A 240 -7.17 -4.98 0.01
C ASN A 240 -6.21 -5.70 -0.94
N VAL A 241 -6.66 -6.12 -2.13
CA VAL A 241 -5.79 -6.72 -3.16
C VAL A 241 -4.75 -5.71 -3.63
N ASN A 242 -5.16 -4.49 -3.97
CA ASN A 242 -4.23 -3.43 -4.39
C ASN A 242 -3.23 -3.06 -3.27
N SER A 243 -3.67 -3.01 -2.01
CA SER A 243 -2.82 -2.77 -0.85
C SER A 243 -1.69 -3.81 -0.73
N GLY A 244 -1.95 -5.08 -1.06
CA GLY A 244 -0.91 -6.13 -1.06
C GLY A 244 0.23 -5.84 -2.05
N MET A 245 -0.11 -5.46 -3.28
CA MET A 245 0.87 -5.12 -4.32
C MET A 245 1.66 -3.86 -3.92
N THR A 246 0.97 -2.85 -3.39
CA THR A 246 1.61 -1.61 -2.91
C THR A 246 2.58 -1.89 -1.75
N THR A 247 2.25 -2.81 -0.85
CA THR A 247 3.13 -3.20 0.27
C THR A 247 4.45 -3.77 -0.24
N ILE A 248 4.42 -4.68 -1.23
CA ILE A 248 5.65 -5.25 -1.81
C ILE A 248 6.48 -4.17 -2.50
N LEU A 249 5.86 -3.32 -3.33
CA LEU A 249 6.57 -2.24 -4.01
C LEU A 249 7.16 -1.20 -3.05
N SER A 250 6.56 -1.04 -1.85
CA SER A 250 7.07 -0.14 -0.82
C SER A 250 8.23 -0.71 0.00
N LEU A 251 8.58 -2.00 -0.14
CA LEU A 251 9.74 -2.60 0.52
C LEU A 251 11.06 -2.06 -0.05
N ASN A 252 11.09 -1.78 -1.36
CA ASN A 252 12.22 -1.12 -2.00
C ASN A 252 12.14 0.40 -1.76
N LYS A 253 12.54 0.86 -0.57
CA LYS A 253 12.71 2.29 -0.31
C LYS A 253 14.00 2.76 -0.99
N SER A 254 14.09 4.08 -1.23
CA SER A 254 15.23 4.78 -1.83
C SER A 254 16.60 4.49 -1.19
N ASP A 255 16.62 3.92 0.02
CA ASP A 255 17.84 3.56 0.76
C ASP A 255 18.38 2.17 0.40
N THR A 256 17.67 1.37 -0.40
CA THR A 256 18.02 -0.04 -0.66
C THR A 256 18.22 -0.38 -2.12
N MET A 257 17.73 0.42 -3.05
CA MET A 257 17.95 0.25 -4.50
C MET A 257 17.97 1.60 -5.21
N GLY A 258 18.89 1.76 -6.17
CA GLY A 258 18.92 2.92 -7.05
C GLY A 258 17.54 3.17 -7.66
N SER A 259 17.10 4.37 -7.56
CA SER A 259 15.86 5.09 -7.85
C SER A 259 14.88 4.63 -8.95
N CYS A 260 15.04 3.45 -9.55
CA CYS A 260 14.28 3.03 -10.74
C CYS A 260 12.85 2.55 -10.47
N PHE A 261 12.48 2.20 -9.22
CA PHE A 261 11.14 1.69 -8.86
C PHE A 261 10.56 2.25 -7.56
N VAL A 262 10.94 3.44 -7.20
CA VAL A 262 10.17 4.15 -6.16
C VAL A 262 8.90 4.65 -6.85
N PRO A 263 7.71 4.06 -6.58
CA PRO A 263 6.50 4.76 -6.92
C PRO A 263 6.63 6.11 -6.22
N SER A 264 6.55 7.19 -7.00
CA SER A 264 6.52 8.55 -6.49
C SER A 264 5.32 8.66 -5.53
N GLN A 265 5.45 8.09 -4.32
CA GLN A 265 4.70 8.61 -3.21
C GLN A 265 5.24 10.04 -3.07
N LYS A 266 4.40 11.01 -3.40
CA LYS A 266 4.55 12.36 -2.91
C LYS A 266 4.61 12.25 -1.39
N GLN A 267 5.78 11.87 -0.85
CA GLN A 267 6.12 12.22 0.51
C GLN A 267 6.13 13.74 0.49
N VAL A 268 5.12 14.33 1.11
CA VAL A 268 5.13 15.75 1.41
C VAL A 268 6.31 15.94 2.36
N SER A 269 7.49 16.18 1.77
CA SER A 269 8.70 16.49 2.52
C SER A 269 8.55 17.93 2.98
N TYR A 270 8.18 18.10 4.22
CA TYR A 270 8.23 19.40 4.86
C TYR A 270 9.69 19.78 5.09
N LYS A 271 10.08 21.01 4.73
CA LYS A 271 11.45 21.55 4.93
C LYS A 271 11.92 21.52 6.40
N ASN A 272 11.00 21.50 7.35
CA ASN A 272 11.29 21.49 8.79
C ASN A 272 10.74 20.23 9.47
N ALA A 273 11.58 19.53 10.22
CA ALA A 273 11.20 18.34 10.99
C ALA A 273 10.07 18.62 12.01
N THR A 274 10.04 19.81 12.59
CA THR A 274 9.00 20.26 13.53
C THR A 274 7.62 20.32 12.88
N ILE A 275 7.52 20.77 11.63
CA ILE A 275 6.26 20.87 10.90
C ILE A 275 5.75 19.47 10.54
N SER A 276 6.64 18.54 10.20
CA SER A 276 6.29 17.14 9.97
C SER A 276 5.67 16.49 11.21
N GLN A 277 6.21 16.76 12.41
CA GLN A 277 5.66 16.27 13.67
C GLN A 277 4.30 16.89 13.99
N ILE A 278 4.14 18.20 13.82
CA ILE A 278 2.85 18.90 14.03
C ILE A 278 1.79 18.34 13.07
N MET A 279 2.16 18.11 11.81
CA MET A 279 1.24 17.56 10.80
C MET A 279 0.81 16.12 11.09
N SER A 280 1.65 15.31 11.74
CA SER A 280 1.28 13.95 12.15
C SER A 280 0.20 13.94 13.24
N ILE A 281 0.18 14.95 14.12
CA ILE A 281 -0.78 15.07 15.22
C ILE A 281 -2.01 15.92 14.84
N TYR A 282 -1.97 16.62 13.70
CA TYR A 282 -3.00 17.57 13.28
C TYR A 282 -4.40 16.95 13.25
N TRP A 283 -4.58 15.84 12.51
CA TRP A 283 -5.88 15.18 12.36
C TRP A 283 -6.44 14.57 13.67
N PRO A 284 -5.65 13.88 14.51
CA PRO A 284 -6.09 13.47 15.84
C PRO A 284 -6.56 14.63 16.70
N THR A 285 -5.86 15.77 16.68
CA THR A 285 -6.22 16.98 17.45
C THR A 285 -7.55 17.58 16.97
N VAL A 286 -7.72 17.72 15.65
CA VAL A 286 -8.98 18.20 15.06
C VAL A 286 -10.15 17.28 15.44
N THR A 287 -9.93 15.95 15.40
CA THR A 287 -10.94 14.97 15.80
C THR A 287 -11.33 15.11 17.26
N CYS A 288 -10.37 15.28 18.17
CA CYS A 288 -10.63 15.52 19.58
C CYS A 288 -11.43 16.80 19.81
N ILE A 289 -11.06 17.90 19.16
CA ILE A 289 -11.78 19.19 19.26
C ILE A 289 -13.21 19.03 18.75
N TYR A 290 -13.41 18.37 17.61
CA TYR A 290 -14.73 18.10 17.05
C TYR A 290 -15.59 17.29 18.03
N LEU A 291 -15.07 16.20 18.58
CA LEU A 291 -15.83 15.36 19.52
C LEU A 291 -16.15 16.12 20.81
N CYS A 292 -15.19 16.82 21.41
CA CYS A 292 -15.44 17.63 22.62
C CYS A 292 -16.54 18.66 22.38
N TRP A 293 -16.45 19.40 21.27
CA TRP A 293 -17.47 20.41 20.93
C TRP A 293 -18.84 19.77 20.68
N SER A 294 -18.90 18.68 19.89
CA SER A 294 -20.17 18.01 19.57
C SER A 294 -20.84 17.42 20.80
N PHE A 295 -20.09 16.89 21.77
CA PHE A 295 -20.65 16.39 23.03
C PHE A 295 -21.07 17.49 24.00
N LEU A 296 -20.41 18.66 23.99
CA LEU A 296 -20.75 19.77 24.85
C LEU A 296 -21.97 20.57 24.33
N SER A 297 -22.08 20.75 23.01
CA SER A 297 -23.16 21.55 22.39
C SER A 297 -24.36 20.73 21.97
N PHE A 298 -24.23 19.42 21.79
CA PHE A 298 -25.21 18.51 21.18
C PHE A 298 -25.69 18.92 19.76
N ASP A 299 -25.01 19.88 19.11
CA ASP A 299 -25.36 20.44 17.80
C ASP A 299 -24.57 19.71 16.68
N TRP A 300 -24.75 18.42 16.55
CA TRP A 300 -24.05 17.57 15.57
C TRP A 300 -24.24 18.04 14.12
N HIS A 301 -25.36 18.68 13.82
CA HIS A 301 -25.69 19.17 12.48
C HIS A 301 -24.88 20.40 12.04
N ILE A 302 -24.23 21.12 12.97
CA ILE A 302 -23.42 22.31 12.67
C ILE A 302 -21.94 22.02 12.87
N THR A 303 -21.58 21.18 13.85
CA THR A 303 -20.18 20.94 14.23
C THR A 303 -19.35 20.26 13.14
N TRP A 304 -19.97 19.58 12.16
CA TRP A 304 -19.25 18.98 11.03
C TRP A 304 -18.47 19.99 10.17
N ILE A 305 -18.82 21.30 10.23
CA ILE A 305 -18.13 22.38 9.53
C ILE A 305 -16.65 22.46 9.93
N ILE A 306 -16.29 22.01 11.15
CA ILE A 306 -14.91 21.94 11.61
C ILE A 306 -14.00 21.15 10.62
N TRP A 307 -14.53 20.11 10.00
CA TRP A 307 -13.77 19.30 9.04
C TRP A 307 -13.40 20.08 7.77
N VAL A 308 -14.32 20.90 7.28
CA VAL A 308 -14.08 21.74 6.09
C VAL A 308 -13.03 22.81 6.39
N ILE A 309 -13.16 23.47 7.57
CA ILE A 309 -12.20 24.48 8.02
C ILE A 309 -10.82 23.85 8.23
N ALA A 310 -10.75 22.70 8.88
CA ALA A 310 -9.49 21.99 9.11
C ALA A 310 -8.80 21.58 7.79
N ALA A 311 -9.58 21.12 6.82
CA ALA A 311 -9.03 20.78 5.49
C ALA A 311 -8.44 22.02 4.77
N LEU A 312 -9.11 23.17 4.84
CA LEU A 312 -8.60 24.42 4.29
C LEU A 312 -7.34 24.91 5.00
N VAL A 313 -7.32 24.86 6.33
CA VAL A 313 -6.12 25.22 7.14
C VAL A 313 -4.94 24.31 6.77
N GLN A 314 -5.17 23.00 6.63
CA GLN A 314 -4.13 22.06 6.22
C GLN A 314 -3.57 22.40 4.84
N GLN A 315 -4.43 22.77 3.87
CA GLN A 315 -3.97 23.17 2.53
C GLN A 315 -3.17 24.47 2.56
N LEU A 316 -3.60 25.44 3.36
CA LEU A 316 -2.84 26.69 3.55
C LEU A 316 -1.45 26.44 4.15
N ILE A 317 -1.37 25.60 5.19
CA ILE A 317 -0.07 25.23 5.77
C ILE A 317 0.83 24.57 4.72
N ARG A 318 0.29 23.68 3.88
CA ARG A 318 1.04 23.01 2.80
C ARG A 318 1.46 23.97 1.68
N ALA A 319 0.74 25.05 1.46
CA ALA A 319 1.06 26.02 0.42
C ALA A 319 2.14 27.03 0.86
N VAL A 320 2.23 27.29 2.17
CA VAL A 320 3.16 28.29 2.73
C VAL A 320 4.51 27.65 3.13
N TRP A 321 4.53 26.36 3.47
CA TRP A 321 5.71 25.62 3.99
C TRP A 321 6.01 24.36 3.20
#